data_bd29db8856c7f7dcda27bffa3d3b45d5
#
_entry.id   bd29db8856c7f7dcda27bffa3d3b45d5
#
_cell.length_a   1.000
_cell.length_b   1.000
_cell.length_c   1.000
_cell.angle_alpha   90.00
_cell.angle_beta   90.00
_cell.angle_gamma   90.00
#
_symmetry.space_group_name_H-M   'P 1'
#
loop_
_entity.id
_entity.type
_entity.pdbx_description
1 polymer ?
#
loop_
_entity_poly.entity_id
_entity_poly.type
_entity_poly.pdbx_seq_one_letter_code
_entity_poly.pdbx_strand_id
1 'polypeptide(L)'
;YTINGSTYELKYSGGVMFWPTLERSYITSPYGSRLHPIQGVIKNHDGIDIGGSTGDPVYAAADGIIIYSAFNTGGYGNMVMIDHGLNSEGVKIVTLYAHGDKLLKSVGETVKQGDVIMEMGSTGNSTGPHVHFEVRENGSHVDPKNYLSAS
;
A
#
# COMPACT_ATOMS: atom_id res chain seq x y z
N TYR A 1 -10.03 7.57 16.06
CA TYR A 1 -9.62 8.90 15.59
C TYR A 1 -10.69 9.95 15.94
N THR A 2 -10.28 11.21 15.93
CA THR A 2 -11.15 12.32 16.33
C THR A 2 -11.28 13.32 15.20
N ILE A 3 -12.53 13.71 14.88
CA ILE A 3 -12.85 14.75 13.90
C ILE A 3 -13.81 15.72 14.56
N ASN A 4 -13.47 17.04 14.57
CA ASN A 4 -14.31 18.09 15.15
C ASN A 4 -14.74 17.80 16.59
N GLY A 5 -13.85 17.23 17.40
CA GLY A 5 -14.12 16.89 18.79
C GLY A 5 -14.91 15.60 19.00
N SER A 6 -15.37 14.96 17.94
CA SER A 6 -16.07 13.67 18.02
C SER A 6 -15.10 12.52 17.76
N THR A 7 -15.18 11.49 18.59
CA THR A 7 -14.34 10.29 18.46
C THR A 7 -15.07 9.25 17.62
N TYR A 8 -14.39 8.73 16.63
CA TYR A 8 -14.90 7.70 15.73
C TYR A 8 -14.03 6.45 15.83
N GLU A 9 -14.67 5.29 15.85
CA GLU A 9 -13.99 4.02 15.77
C GLU A 9 -13.72 3.70 14.31
N LEU A 10 -12.44 3.43 13.97
CA LEU A 10 -12.04 3.07 12.63
C LEU A 10 -12.31 1.58 12.42
N LYS A 11 -13.13 1.25 11.42
CA LYS A 11 -13.47 -0.13 11.07
C LYS A 11 -13.26 -0.40 9.60
N TYR A 12 -12.70 -1.57 9.30
CA TYR A 12 -12.64 -2.08 7.94
C TYR A 12 -13.89 -2.92 7.66
N SER A 13 -14.67 -2.50 6.67
CA SER A 13 -15.96 -3.13 6.35
C SER A 13 -15.86 -4.50 5.70
N GLY A 14 -14.67 -4.92 5.27
CA GLY A 14 -14.49 -6.19 4.58
C GLY A 14 -14.77 -6.15 3.08
N GLY A 15 -15.00 -4.94 2.53
CA GLY A 15 -15.20 -4.78 1.10
C GLY A 15 -13.94 -5.01 0.27
N VAL A 16 -14.11 -5.12 -1.04
CA VAL A 16 -13.00 -5.28 -1.97
C VAL A 16 -12.19 -3.99 -2.02
N MET A 17 -10.86 -4.11 -1.92
CA MET A 17 -9.96 -2.97 -2.03
C MET A 17 -9.78 -2.52 -3.48
N PHE A 18 -9.60 -1.21 -3.68
CA PHE A 18 -9.19 -0.66 -4.97
C PHE A 18 -7.74 -1.06 -5.26
N TRP A 19 -7.46 -1.33 -6.52
CA TRP A 19 -6.09 -1.37 -6.98
C TRP A 19 -5.46 0.01 -6.78
N PRO A 20 -4.23 0.07 -6.25
CA PRO A 20 -3.60 1.36 -5.97
C PRO A 20 -3.07 2.07 -7.22
N THR A 21 -3.25 1.50 -8.40
CA THR A 21 -2.70 2.00 -9.66
C THR A 21 -3.73 2.05 -10.78
N LEU A 22 -3.43 2.82 -11.83
CA LEU A 22 -4.21 2.84 -13.06
C LEU A 22 -4.17 1.50 -13.80
N GLU A 23 -2.99 0.88 -13.87
CA GLU A 23 -2.77 -0.39 -14.56
C GLU A 23 -2.95 -1.55 -13.57
N ARG A 24 -4.19 -1.94 -13.40
CA ARG A 24 -4.62 -2.88 -12.35
C ARG A 24 -3.93 -4.24 -12.39
N SER A 25 -3.71 -4.79 -13.56
CA SER A 25 -3.15 -6.14 -13.71
C SER A 25 -1.65 -6.14 -14.01
N TYR A 26 -1.00 -4.99 -14.03
CA TYR A 26 0.41 -4.89 -14.40
C TYR A 26 1.33 -5.20 -13.22
N ILE A 27 1.20 -6.41 -12.71
CA ILE A 27 2.06 -6.89 -11.62
C ILE A 27 3.40 -7.32 -12.21
N THR A 28 4.48 -6.62 -11.80
CA THR A 28 5.84 -6.94 -12.23
C THR A 28 6.54 -7.90 -11.29
N SER A 29 6.04 -8.01 -10.05
CA SER A 29 6.61 -8.92 -9.07
C SER A 29 5.52 -9.37 -8.09
N PRO A 30 5.20 -10.68 -8.05
CA PRO A 30 4.12 -11.19 -7.21
C PRO A 30 4.56 -11.35 -5.76
N TYR A 31 3.55 -11.52 -4.89
CA TYR A 31 3.76 -11.83 -3.49
C TYR A 31 4.33 -13.24 -3.30
N GLY A 32 5.13 -13.39 -2.27
CA GLY A 32 5.55 -14.69 -1.74
C GLY A 32 6.97 -15.06 -2.09
N SER A 33 7.31 -16.34 -1.88
CA SER A 33 8.63 -16.88 -2.15
C SER A 33 8.85 -17.04 -3.64
N ARG A 34 10.06 -16.65 -4.09
CA ARG A 34 10.45 -16.86 -5.48
C ARG A 34 11.95 -17.08 -5.57
N LEU A 35 12.37 -17.85 -6.57
CA LEU A 35 13.79 -18.01 -6.87
C LEU A 35 14.30 -16.76 -7.54
N HIS A 36 15.35 -16.15 -6.94
CA HIS A 36 15.99 -14.99 -7.55
C HIS A 36 16.89 -15.46 -8.70
N PRO A 37 16.62 -15.08 -9.95
CA PRO A 37 17.29 -15.66 -11.12
C PRO A 37 18.80 -15.38 -11.18
N ILE A 38 19.26 -14.27 -10.61
CA ILE A 38 20.68 -13.91 -10.64
C ILE A 38 21.45 -14.55 -9.51
N GLN A 39 20.85 -14.61 -8.32
CA GLN A 39 21.53 -15.09 -7.10
C GLN A 39 21.29 -16.56 -6.83
N GLY A 40 20.33 -17.19 -7.51
CA GLY A 40 19.98 -18.59 -7.29
C GLY A 40 19.41 -18.88 -5.90
N VAL A 41 18.93 -17.87 -5.18
CA VAL A 41 18.38 -18.01 -3.84
C VAL A 41 16.89 -17.70 -3.83
N ILE A 42 16.17 -18.28 -2.87
CA ILE A 42 14.75 -18.00 -2.68
C ILE A 42 14.64 -16.71 -1.86
N LYS A 43 13.87 -15.74 -2.38
CA LYS A 43 13.56 -14.50 -1.68
C LYS A 43 12.07 -14.39 -1.45
N ASN A 44 11.70 -13.89 -0.28
CA ASN A 44 10.33 -13.59 0.07
C ASN A 44 10.01 -12.16 -0.36
N HIS A 45 8.87 -11.97 -1.01
CA HIS A 45 8.35 -10.66 -1.37
C HIS A 45 7.12 -10.35 -0.52
N ASP A 46 7.19 -9.28 0.27
CA ASP A 46 6.19 -8.96 1.29
C ASP A 46 4.91 -8.35 0.74
N GLY A 47 4.89 -8.03 -0.53
CA GLY A 47 3.77 -7.42 -1.21
C GLY A 47 3.81 -7.72 -2.69
N ILE A 48 3.13 -6.89 -3.47
CA ILE A 48 3.18 -6.97 -4.94
C ILE A 48 3.78 -5.67 -5.48
N ASP A 49 4.52 -5.77 -6.56
CA ASP A 49 5.00 -4.61 -7.30
C ASP A 49 4.14 -4.43 -8.55
N ILE A 50 3.65 -3.22 -8.76
CA ILE A 50 2.81 -2.88 -9.90
C ILE A 50 3.49 -1.76 -10.68
N GLY A 51 3.80 -2.02 -11.95
CA GLY A 51 4.50 -1.09 -12.82
C GLY A 51 3.61 0.04 -13.31
N GLY A 52 4.25 1.11 -13.74
CA GLY A 52 3.60 2.28 -14.31
C GLY A 52 4.64 3.30 -14.72
N SER A 53 4.27 4.57 -14.68
CA SER A 53 5.15 5.69 -15.04
C SER A 53 5.30 6.64 -13.88
N THR A 54 6.47 7.29 -13.79
CA THR A 54 6.69 8.34 -12.79
C THR A 54 5.62 9.42 -12.91
N GLY A 55 5.00 9.77 -11.78
CA GLY A 55 3.91 10.74 -11.72
C GLY A 55 2.52 10.14 -11.79
N ASP A 56 2.39 8.86 -12.09
CA ASP A 56 1.08 8.21 -12.08
C ASP A 56 0.45 8.28 -10.68
N PRO A 57 -0.86 8.52 -10.59
CA PRO A 57 -1.51 8.56 -9.28
C PRO A 57 -1.49 7.20 -8.59
N VAL A 58 -1.28 7.21 -7.28
CA VAL A 58 -1.43 6.05 -6.42
C VAL A 58 -2.62 6.29 -5.53
N TYR A 59 -3.56 5.35 -5.51
CA TYR A 59 -4.86 5.49 -4.86
C TYR A 59 -4.92 4.75 -3.53
N ALA A 60 -5.64 5.32 -2.57
CA ALA A 60 -5.96 4.61 -1.33
C ALA A 60 -6.81 3.37 -1.65
N ALA A 61 -6.39 2.21 -1.17
CA ALA A 61 -7.07 0.95 -1.44
C ALA A 61 -8.43 0.84 -0.75
N ALA A 62 -8.60 1.53 0.37
CA ALA A 62 -9.83 1.58 1.14
C ALA A 62 -9.84 2.82 2.03
N ASP A 63 -10.98 3.09 2.69
CA ASP A 63 -11.11 4.20 3.64
C ASP A 63 -10.17 3.98 4.82
N GLY A 64 -9.58 5.04 5.35
CA GLY A 64 -8.74 4.93 6.52
C GLY A 64 -8.09 6.24 6.94
N ILE A 65 -7.06 6.12 7.76
CA ILE A 65 -6.26 7.23 8.29
C ILE A 65 -4.80 7.01 7.91
N ILE A 66 -4.14 8.06 7.44
CA ILE A 66 -2.71 8.04 7.15
C ILE A 66 -1.94 7.94 8.47
N ILE A 67 -1.17 6.88 8.65
CA ILE A 67 -0.34 6.66 9.84
C ILE A 67 1.15 6.82 9.56
N TYR A 68 1.56 6.86 8.31
CA TYR A 68 2.94 7.11 7.88
C TYR A 68 2.93 7.82 6.53
N SER A 69 3.73 8.85 6.39
CA SER A 69 3.91 9.57 5.12
C SER A 69 5.26 10.30 5.16
N ALA A 70 6.32 9.62 4.73
CA ALA A 70 7.68 10.15 4.76
C ALA A 70 8.63 9.26 3.97
N PHE A 71 9.87 9.74 3.78
CA PHE A 71 10.94 8.93 3.21
C PHE A 71 11.40 7.88 4.24
N ASN A 72 11.40 6.62 3.84
CA ASN A 72 11.84 5.50 4.65
C ASN A 72 13.20 5.02 4.16
N THR A 73 14.19 5.00 5.04
CA THR A 73 15.58 4.63 4.71
C THR A 73 15.81 3.13 4.62
N GLY A 74 14.82 2.32 4.95
CA GLY A 74 14.90 0.85 4.90
C GLY A 74 14.69 0.25 3.51
N GLY A 75 14.74 1.06 2.45
CA GLY A 75 14.57 0.60 1.07
C GLY A 75 13.25 0.97 0.43
N TYR A 76 12.25 1.38 1.20
CA TYR A 76 10.92 1.75 0.67
C TYR A 76 10.89 3.11 -0.05
N GLY A 77 11.85 4.00 0.24
CA GLY A 77 11.80 5.36 -0.28
C GLY A 77 10.64 6.16 0.28
N ASN A 78 10.02 7.01 -0.53
CA ASN A 78 8.80 7.71 -0.10
C ASN A 78 7.67 6.70 0.07
N MET A 79 7.11 6.65 1.28
CA MET A 79 6.17 5.61 1.69
C MET A 79 4.96 6.21 2.39
N VAL A 80 3.79 5.65 2.10
CA VAL A 80 2.53 5.94 2.82
C VAL A 80 2.00 4.66 3.42
N MET A 81 1.51 4.74 4.65
CA MET A 81 0.75 3.65 5.28
C MET A 81 -0.61 4.17 5.71
N ILE A 82 -1.64 3.37 5.48
CA ILE A 82 -3.03 3.66 5.84
C ILE A 82 -3.52 2.61 6.82
N ASP A 83 -4.04 3.07 7.97
CA ASP A 83 -4.74 2.22 8.92
C ASP A 83 -6.23 2.21 8.56
N HIS A 84 -6.74 1.05 8.18
CA HIS A 84 -8.15 0.87 7.81
C HIS A 84 -9.02 0.44 8.98
N GLY A 85 -8.41 0.22 10.14
CA GLY A 85 -9.10 -0.21 11.35
C GLY A 85 -9.24 -1.71 11.47
N LEU A 86 -10.11 -2.13 12.37
CA LEU A 86 -10.34 -3.55 12.66
C LEU A 86 -11.42 -4.11 11.74
N ASN A 87 -11.20 -5.32 11.22
CA ASN A 87 -12.23 -6.06 10.49
C ASN A 87 -13.21 -6.73 11.47
N SER A 88 -14.16 -7.50 10.95
CA SER A 88 -15.18 -8.17 11.77
C SER A 88 -14.61 -9.21 12.75
N GLU A 89 -13.39 -9.65 12.53
CA GLU A 89 -12.68 -10.61 13.39
C GLU A 89 -11.73 -9.93 14.39
N GLY A 90 -11.73 -8.60 14.45
CA GLY A 90 -10.86 -7.84 15.34
C GLY A 90 -9.42 -7.74 14.87
N VAL A 91 -9.15 -8.00 13.59
CA VAL A 91 -7.82 -7.92 12.99
C VAL A 91 -7.61 -6.52 12.39
N LYS A 92 -6.50 -5.87 12.75
CA LYS A 92 -6.15 -4.56 12.20
C LYS A 92 -5.60 -4.70 10.79
N ILE A 93 -6.20 -3.97 9.86
CA ILE A 93 -5.83 -3.99 8.44
C ILE A 93 -5.11 -2.68 8.10
N VAL A 94 -3.90 -2.80 7.58
CA VAL A 94 -3.05 -1.67 7.15
C VAL A 94 -2.56 -1.93 5.74
N THR A 95 -2.56 -0.90 4.90
CA THR A 95 -1.94 -0.97 3.57
C THR A 95 -0.72 -0.07 3.50
N LEU A 96 0.26 -0.47 2.69
CA LEU A 96 1.53 0.22 2.54
C LEU A 96 1.80 0.43 1.05
N TYR A 97 2.27 1.64 0.71
CA TYR A 97 2.55 2.08 -0.66
C TYR A 97 3.94 2.70 -0.68
N ALA A 98 4.85 2.15 -1.48
CA ALA A 98 6.25 2.55 -1.45
C ALA A 98 6.76 3.04 -2.81
N HIS A 99 7.97 3.58 -2.80
CA HIS A 99 8.71 4.09 -3.95
C HIS A 99 8.07 5.31 -4.63
N GLY A 100 7.30 6.09 -3.87
CA GLY A 100 6.65 7.29 -4.38
C GLY A 100 7.62 8.37 -4.83
N ASP A 101 7.20 9.17 -5.82
CA ASP A 101 7.91 10.38 -6.23
C ASP A 101 7.50 11.56 -5.35
N LYS A 102 6.19 11.72 -5.13
CA LYS A 102 5.64 12.77 -4.25
C LYS A 102 4.61 12.19 -3.29
N LEU A 103 4.67 12.65 -2.05
CA LEU A 103 3.68 12.32 -1.02
C LEU A 103 2.62 13.42 -0.99
N LEU A 104 1.35 13.06 -1.12
CA LEU A 104 0.24 14.01 -1.26
C LEU A 104 -0.65 14.10 -0.03
N LYS A 105 -0.45 13.24 0.95
CA LYS A 105 -1.21 13.22 2.21
C LYS A 105 -0.26 13.19 3.39
N SER A 106 -0.72 13.72 4.51
CA SER A 106 0.07 13.79 5.75
C SER A 106 -0.51 12.87 6.82
N VAL A 107 0.34 12.46 7.78
CA VAL A 107 -0.10 11.66 8.93
C VAL A 107 -1.26 12.37 9.65
N GLY A 108 -2.30 11.59 9.95
CA GLY A 108 -3.52 12.08 10.61
C GLY A 108 -4.64 12.43 9.65
N GLU A 109 -4.38 12.59 8.36
CA GLU A 109 -5.45 12.84 7.39
C GLU A 109 -6.28 11.58 7.17
N THR A 110 -7.60 11.75 7.08
CA THR A 110 -8.52 10.69 6.67
C THR A 110 -8.59 10.64 5.16
N VAL A 111 -8.69 9.43 4.62
CA VAL A 111 -8.82 9.21 3.17
C VAL A 111 -9.98 8.28 2.90
N LYS A 112 -10.54 8.40 1.70
CA LYS A 112 -11.55 7.48 1.19
C LYS A 112 -10.96 6.61 0.10
N GLN A 113 -11.54 5.43 -0.08
CA GLN A 113 -11.17 4.54 -1.17
C GLN A 113 -11.14 5.31 -2.50
N GLY A 114 -10.02 5.23 -3.20
CA GLY A 114 -9.82 5.91 -4.47
C GLY A 114 -9.23 7.31 -4.38
N ASP A 115 -9.02 7.85 -3.17
CA ASP A 115 -8.30 9.13 -3.04
C ASP A 115 -6.85 8.98 -3.48
N VAL A 116 -6.32 10.00 -4.16
CA VAL A 116 -4.91 10.00 -4.57
C VAL A 116 -4.05 10.36 -3.35
N ILE A 117 -3.12 9.47 -3.00
CA ILE A 117 -2.30 9.62 -1.78
C ILE A 117 -0.84 9.93 -2.08
N MET A 118 -0.34 9.55 -3.25
CA MET A 118 1.01 9.89 -3.70
C MET A 118 1.09 9.75 -5.22
N GLU A 119 2.23 10.16 -5.79
CA GLU A 119 2.56 9.94 -7.19
C GLU A 119 3.62 8.84 -7.28
N MET A 120 3.46 7.93 -8.24
CA MET A 120 4.38 6.82 -8.44
C MET A 120 5.77 7.32 -8.82
N GLY A 121 6.78 6.65 -8.31
CA GLY A 121 8.17 6.96 -8.62
C GLY A 121 9.06 5.74 -8.53
N SER A 122 10.34 5.99 -8.25
CA SER A 122 11.35 4.95 -8.15
C SER A 122 12.34 5.25 -7.03
N THR A 123 11.85 5.92 -5.96
CA THR A 123 12.68 6.27 -4.80
C THR A 123 12.96 5.04 -3.93
N GLY A 124 14.02 5.12 -3.16
CA GLY A 124 14.47 3.99 -2.34
C GLY A 124 15.13 2.90 -3.17
N ASN A 125 14.99 1.66 -2.76
CA ASN A 125 15.58 0.51 -3.44
C ASN A 125 14.71 0.07 -4.62
N SER A 126 14.82 0.76 -5.74
CA SER A 126 13.99 0.53 -6.91
C SER A 126 14.80 0.75 -8.20
N THR A 127 14.52 -0.06 -9.22
CA THR A 127 15.19 0.00 -10.52
C THR A 127 14.33 0.63 -11.63
N GLY A 128 13.12 1.05 -11.31
CA GLY A 128 12.21 1.68 -12.26
C GLY A 128 10.89 2.04 -11.63
N PRO A 129 10.05 2.84 -12.31
CA PRO A 129 8.79 3.29 -11.75
C PRO A 129 7.84 2.12 -11.45
N HIS A 130 7.43 2.01 -10.19
CA HIS A 130 6.43 1.04 -9.73
C HIS A 130 5.96 1.44 -8.34
N VAL A 131 4.85 0.87 -7.90
CA VAL A 131 4.45 0.93 -6.50
C VAL A 131 4.63 -0.46 -5.89
N HIS A 132 5.26 -0.50 -4.73
CA HIS A 132 5.28 -1.70 -3.88
C HIS A 132 4.09 -1.59 -2.93
N PHE A 133 3.16 -2.51 -3.03
CA PHE A 133 1.91 -2.50 -2.29
C PHE A 133 1.84 -3.70 -1.34
N GLU A 134 1.62 -3.41 -0.05
CA GLU A 134 1.46 -4.44 0.98
C GLU A 134 0.11 -4.32 1.66
N VAL A 135 -0.44 -5.46 2.05
CA VAL A 135 -1.53 -5.54 3.03
C VAL A 135 -0.99 -6.25 4.27
N ARG A 136 -1.24 -5.68 5.44
CA ARG A 136 -0.80 -6.24 6.72
C ARG A 136 -1.99 -6.51 7.62
N GLU A 137 -2.01 -7.70 8.21
CA GLU A 137 -2.99 -8.11 9.21
C GLU A 137 -2.29 -8.20 10.55
N ASN A 138 -2.67 -7.33 11.51
CA ASN A 138 -1.99 -7.22 12.82
C ASN A 138 -0.46 -7.08 12.68
N GLY A 139 -0.01 -6.35 11.67
CA GLY A 139 1.41 -6.11 11.41
C GLY A 139 2.11 -7.15 10.56
N SER A 140 1.47 -8.28 10.26
CA SER A 140 2.05 -9.33 9.41
C SER A 140 1.57 -9.18 7.97
N HIS A 141 2.50 -9.17 7.01
CA HIS A 141 2.14 -9.08 5.60
C HIS A 141 1.41 -10.34 5.13
N VAL A 142 0.46 -10.14 4.23
CA VAL A 142 -0.32 -11.20 3.58
C VAL A 142 -0.38 -10.91 2.08
N ASP A 143 -0.85 -11.87 1.28
CA ASP A 143 -0.97 -11.67 -0.16
C ASP A 143 -2.03 -10.59 -0.45
N PRO A 144 -1.65 -9.44 -1.03
CA PRO A 144 -2.61 -8.37 -1.33
C PRO A 144 -3.73 -8.80 -2.29
N LYS A 145 -3.51 -9.80 -3.11
CA LYS A 145 -4.53 -10.27 -4.05
C LYS A 145 -5.76 -10.86 -3.36
N ASN A 146 -5.62 -11.24 -2.08
CA ASN A 146 -6.78 -11.68 -1.28
C ASN A 146 -7.77 -10.55 -1.02
N TYR A 147 -7.34 -9.30 -1.17
CA TYR A 147 -8.15 -8.10 -0.89
C TYR A 147 -8.54 -7.35 -2.16
N LEU A 148 -7.76 -7.48 -3.22
CA LEU A 148 -7.98 -6.73 -4.46
C LEU A 148 -9.04 -7.40 -5.33
N SER A 149 -9.74 -6.57 -6.14
CA SER A 149 -10.71 -7.10 -7.09
C SER A 149 -10.00 -7.96 -8.15
N ALA A 150 -10.66 -9.01 -8.60
CA ALA A 150 -10.24 -9.72 -9.79
C ALA A 150 -10.43 -8.78 -10.99
N SER A 151 -9.36 -8.52 -11.72
CA SER A 151 -9.40 -7.59 -12.86
C SER A 151 -9.61 -8.30 -14.19
#